data_070eeddb1f8c30c351fb7cbb3afdf973
#
_entry.id   070eeddb1f8c30c351fb7cbb3afdf973
#
_cell.length_a   1.000
_cell.length_b   1.000
_cell.length_c   1.000
_cell.angle_alpha   90.00
_cell.angle_beta   90.00
_cell.angle_gamma   90.00
#
_symmetry.space_group_name_H-M   'P 1'
#
loop_
_entity.id
_entity.type
_entity.pdbx_description
1 polymer ?
#
loop_
_entity_poly.entity_id
_entity_poly.type
_entity_poly.pdbx_seq_one_letter_code
_entity_poly.pdbx_strand_id
1 'polypeptide(L)'
;MATYERQLSGYSRREFGKLALTAVPAVSMWRTLGETPLSAFQKIDSNVNGVTIGAITYSFRTISDPMDIIAAYKTIGLGEMELMSNHAEGLAGAPSGRGAAGGRRGEPMTPEQQAARDAAAKALSEWRKSATEATFKPVRAKIADAGIDLRLLCYNMSDARTMPDGRVVPGTTDAEIEYAFMMARWLGVDAISTSTQVSMAKRIAPFADKHKMMVGFHGHANTKDTNEVATPETFDAVMAASKYHGANLDIGHYTEAGYDPVAFIQKNHARITNTHLKDKKKASNGGANGPWGTGDTPIKEVLKLVQKSKYKFPNNIEFEYEGDPVTEVTKCLQLCKEMLA
;
A
#
# COMPACT_ATOMS: atom_id res chain seq x y z
N MET A 1 -33.61 10.15 -36.13
CA MET A 1 -32.71 9.23 -35.43
C MET A 1 -32.99 7.74 -35.66
N ALA A 2 -33.96 7.38 -36.45
CA ALA A 2 -34.32 5.96 -36.70
C ALA A 2 -33.72 5.34 -37.98
N THR A 3 -32.91 6.04 -38.74
CA THR A 3 -32.38 5.60 -40.04
C THR A 3 -30.89 5.20 -39.99
N TYR A 4 -30.18 5.45 -38.89
CA TYR A 4 -28.75 5.18 -38.79
C TYR A 4 -28.42 3.79 -38.16
N GLU A 5 -29.34 3.24 -37.38
CA GLU A 5 -29.12 1.92 -36.73
C GLU A 5 -29.38 0.71 -37.64
N ARG A 6 -30.05 0.91 -38.78
CA ARG A 6 -30.34 -0.21 -39.71
C ARG A 6 -29.22 -0.57 -40.67
N GLN A 7 -28.16 0.25 -40.77
CA GLN A 7 -27.05 -0.01 -41.70
C GLN A 7 -25.88 -0.81 -41.10
N LEU A 8 -25.85 -1.04 -39.77
CA LEU A 8 -24.72 -1.74 -39.10
C LEU A 8 -24.95 -3.23 -38.86
N SER A 9 -26.14 -3.76 -39.11
CA SER A 9 -26.48 -5.17 -38.85
C SER A 9 -26.12 -6.18 -39.98
N GLY A 10 -25.46 -5.73 -41.03
CA GLY A 10 -25.18 -6.55 -42.21
C GLY A 10 -23.71 -6.88 -42.52
N TYR A 11 -22.75 -6.38 -41.73
CA TYR A 11 -21.33 -6.59 -42.05
C TYR A 11 -20.72 -7.79 -41.32
N SER A 12 -20.03 -8.62 -42.06
CA SER A 12 -19.26 -9.75 -41.47
C SER A 12 -18.02 -9.24 -40.76
N ARG A 13 -17.49 -10.04 -39.79
CA ARG A 13 -16.24 -9.72 -39.04
C ARG A 13 -15.04 -9.37 -39.94
N ARG A 14 -15.05 -9.84 -41.20
CA ARG A 14 -14.00 -9.59 -42.18
C ARG A 14 -14.12 -8.22 -42.87
N GLU A 15 -15.33 -7.68 -42.96
CA GLU A 15 -15.61 -6.35 -43.54
C GLU A 15 -15.37 -5.25 -42.50
N PHE A 16 -15.60 -5.53 -41.22
CA PHE A 16 -15.24 -4.60 -40.12
C PHE A 16 -13.73 -4.33 -40.04
N GLY A 17 -12.89 -5.35 -40.33
CA GLY A 17 -11.42 -5.19 -40.40
C GLY A 17 -10.95 -4.31 -41.56
N LYS A 18 -11.71 -4.26 -42.67
CA LYS A 18 -11.38 -3.40 -43.82
C LYS A 18 -11.80 -1.95 -43.61
N LEU A 19 -12.88 -1.68 -42.86
CA LEU A 19 -13.31 -0.33 -42.49
C LEU A 19 -12.37 0.32 -41.47
N ALA A 20 -11.75 -0.45 -40.59
CA ALA A 20 -10.77 0.06 -39.64
C ALA A 20 -9.45 0.52 -40.30
N LEU A 21 -9.12 -0.02 -41.50
CA LEU A 21 -7.90 0.36 -42.23
C LEU A 21 -8.03 1.59 -43.11
N THR A 22 -9.27 2.05 -43.38
CA THR A 22 -9.54 3.27 -44.21
C THR A 22 -9.77 4.53 -43.38
N ALA A 23 -9.81 4.42 -42.02
CA ALA A 23 -10.00 5.56 -41.13
C ALA A 23 -8.70 6.25 -40.69
N VAL A 24 -7.53 5.83 -41.22
CA VAL A 24 -6.21 6.38 -40.86
C VAL A 24 -5.92 7.82 -41.35
N PRO A 25 -6.59 8.40 -42.35
CA PRO A 25 -6.30 9.80 -42.72
C PRO A 25 -6.91 10.86 -41.83
N ALA A 26 -7.88 10.55 -40.94
CA ALA A 26 -8.55 11.57 -40.13
C ALA A 26 -7.73 12.00 -38.89
N VAL A 27 -6.72 11.24 -38.48
CA VAL A 27 -5.86 11.57 -37.32
C VAL A 27 -4.81 12.62 -37.66
N SER A 28 -4.48 12.81 -38.93
CA SER A 28 -3.44 13.77 -39.38
C SER A 28 -3.93 15.21 -39.49
N MET A 29 -5.24 15.44 -39.45
CA MET A 29 -5.81 16.79 -39.65
C MET A 29 -6.09 17.57 -38.34
N TRP A 30 -5.97 16.89 -37.16
CA TRP A 30 -6.14 17.55 -35.85
C TRP A 30 -4.86 18.16 -35.30
N ARG A 31 -3.74 17.94 -35.98
CA ARG A 31 -2.43 18.50 -35.55
C ARG A 31 -2.26 20.01 -35.76
N THR A 32 -3.25 20.71 -36.38
CA THR A 32 -3.18 22.14 -36.68
C THR A 32 -3.97 23.03 -35.73
N LEU A 33 -4.66 22.46 -34.72
CA LEU A 33 -5.49 23.25 -33.78
C LEU A 33 -4.91 23.23 -32.33
N GLY A 34 -3.62 23.38 -32.17
CA GLY A 34 -3.03 23.87 -30.91
C GLY A 34 -3.32 23.11 -29.62
N GLU A 35 -3.97 21.94 -29.66
CA GLU A 35 -4.11 21.06 -28.51
C GLU A 35 -2.85 20.20 -28.44
N THR A 36 -2.01 20.45 -27.42
CA THR A 36 -0.95 19.53 -27.03
C THR A 36 -1.56 18.12 -26.94
N PRO A 37 -0.95 17.09 -27.60
CA PRO A 37 -1.40 15.74 -27.37
C PRO A 37 -1.32 15.49 -25.86
N LEU A 38 -2.40 14.99 -25.26
CA LEU A 38 -2.30 14.36 -23.95
C LEU A 38 -1.10 13.43 -24.03
N SER A 39 0.04 13.84 -23.46
CA SER A 39 1.19 12.98 -23.34
C SER A 39 0.68 11.79 -22.54
N ALA A 40 0.59 10.64 -23.16
CA ALA A 40 0.36 9.41 -22.45
C ALA A 40 1.47 9.34 -21.41
N PHE A 41 1.16 9.62 -20.14
CA PHE A 41 2.13 9.62 -19.07
C PHE A 41 2.78 8.25 -19.10
N GLN A 42 4.09 8.22 -19.32
CA GLN A 42 4.81 6.96 -19.44
C GLN A 42 4.79 6.28 -18.10
N LYS A 43 4.11 5.13 -18.04
CA LYS A 43 4.07 4.30 -16.81
C LYS A 43 5.50 3.95 -16.41
N ILE A 44 5.83 4.19 -15.15
CA ILE A 44 7.12 3.77 -14.58
C ILE A 44 7.07 2.24 -14.46
N ASP A 45 8.05 1.56 -15.05
CA ASP A 45 8.12 0.10 -14.97
C ASP A 45 8.71 -0.33 -13.62
N SER A 46 7.87 -0.95 -12.80
CA SER A 46 8.27 -1.59 -11.53
C SER A 46 8.62 -3.06 -11.66
N ASN A 47 8.61 -3.61 -12.87
CA ASN A 47 9.00 -5.00 -13.09
C ASN A 47 10.51 -5.12 -13.22
N VAL A 48 11.13 -5.72 -12.23
CA VAL A 48 12.55 -6.06 -12.26
C VAL A 48 12.69 -7.56 -12.55
N ASN A 49 12.99 -7.90 -13.80
CA ASN A 49 13.18 -9.30 -14.24
C ASN A 49 12.07 -10.26 -13.81
N GLY A 50 10.81 -9.84 -13.91
CA GLY A 50 9.63 -10.65 -13.59
C GLY A 50 9.09 -10.47 -12.16
N VAL A 51 9.73 -9.67 -11.32
CA VAL A 51 9.32 -9.34 -9.96
C VAL A 51 8.86 -7.89 -9.88
N THR A 52 7.66 -7.65 -9.35
CA THR A 52 7.16 -6.29 -9.09
C THR A 52 7.83 -5.75 -7.83
N ILE A 53 8.60 -4.66 -7.97
CA ILE A 53 9.24 -3.95 -6.84
C ILE A 53 8.58 -2.58 -6.70
N GLY A 54 8.08 -2.30 -5.51
CA GLY A 54 7.48 -1.01 -5.15
C GLY A 54 8.01 -0.51 -3.81
N ALA A 55 7.24 0.37 -3.20
CA ALA A 55 7.49 0.79 -1.82
C ALA A 55 6.18 1.09 -1.10
N ILE A 56 6.20 0.99 0.24
CA ILE A 56 5.17 1.59 1.07
C ILE A 56 5.52 3.06 1.34
N THR A 57 4.53 3.96 1.24
CA THR A 57 4.76 5.39 1.48
C THR A 57 5.17 5.73 2.90
N TYR A 58 5.08 4.78 3.85
CA TYR A 58 5.67 4.90 5.19
C TYR A 58 7.19 5.07 5.15
N SER A 59 7.87 4.53 4.15
CA SER A 59 9.30 4.75 3.90
C SER A 59 9.67 6.22 3.80
N PHE A 60 8.72 7.06 3.42
CA PHE A 60 8.86 8.51 3.23
C PHE A 60 8.23 9.32 4.37
N ARG A 61 8.05 8.74 5.57
CA ARG A 61 7.36 9.34 6.74
C ARG A 61 7.95 10.66 7.25
N THR A 62 9.19 10.98 6.85
CA THR A 62 9.85 12.26 7.16
C THR A 62 9.50 13.35 6.14
N ILE A 63 8.90 13.02 5.02
CA ILE A 63 8.39 13.97 4.02
C ILE A 63 6.97 14.37 4.43
N SER A 64 6.77 15.66 4.66
CA SER A 64 5.50 16.16 5.23
C SER A 64 4.39 16.29 4.20
N ASP A 65 4.72 16.70 2.96
CA ASP A 65 3.74 16.85 1.88
C ASP A 65 3.61 15.53 1.09
N PRO A 66 2.42 14.92 1.03
CA PRO A 66 2.22 13.70 0.23
C PRO A 66 2.47 13.90 -1.28
N MET A 67 2.42 15.13 -1.81
CA MET A 67 2.81 15.40 -3.20
C MET A 67 4.30 15.23 -3.42
N ASP A 68 5.14 15.59 -2.42
CA ASP A 68 6.59 15.37 -2.48
C ASP A 68 6.93 13.89 -2.40
N ILE A 69 6.09 13.06 -1.76
CA ILE A 69 6.22 11.60 -1.79
C ILE A 69 6.01 11.08 -3.22
N ILE A 70 5.00 11.56 -3.94
CA ILE A 70 4.78 11.20 -5.37
C ILE A 70 5.99 11.63 -6.21
N ALA A 71 6.56 12.83 -5.96
CA ALA A 71 7.76 13.30 -6.64
C ALA A 71 8.99 12.41 -6.33
N ALA A 72 9.12 11.93 -5.08
CA ALA A 72 10.18 11.00 -4.68
C ALA A 72 10.07 9.67 -5.45
N TYR A 73 8.88 9.09 -5.59
CA TYR A 73 8.66 7.88 -6.40
C TYR A 73 9.13 8.06 -7.84
N LYS A 74 8.80 9.20 -8.47
CA LYS A 74 9.26 9.51 -9.82
C LYS A 74 10.78 9.64 -9.90
N THR A 75 11.39 10.32 -8.95
CA THR A 75 12.84 10.51 -8.88
C THR A 75 13.59 9.18 -8.75
N ILE A 76 13.08 8.27 -7.91
CA ILE A 76 13.66 6.94 -7.67
C ILE A 76 13.41 6.02 -8.87
N GLY A 77 12.31 6.22 -9.61
CA GLY A 77 11.84 5.32 -10.66
C GLY A 77 11.02 4.16 -10.13
N LEU A 78 10.24 4.39 -9.06
CA LEU A 78 9.27 3.43 -8.51
C LEU A 78 7.92 3.60 -9.17
N GLY A 79 7.41 2.56 -9.80
CA GLY A 79 6.12 2.55 -10.50
C GLY A 79 5.03 1.73 -9.81
N GLU A 80 5.27 1.21 -8.60
CA GLU A 80 4.26 0.54 -7.77
C GLU A 80 4.23 1.15 -6.37
N MET A 81 3.02 1.32 -5.82
CA MET A 81 2.81 2.02 -4.56
C MET A 81 1.85 1.27 -3.64
N GLU A 82 2.27 1.13 -2.38
CA GLU A 82 1.42 0.90 -1.23
C GLU A 82 1.23 2.22 -0.49
N LEU A 83 0.01 2.76 -0.53
CA LEU A 83 -0.30 4.11 -0.03
C LEU A 83 -0.82 4.07 1.40
N MET A 84 -0.15 4.76 2.32
CA MET A 84 -0.67 4.99 3.67
C MET A 84 -1.96 5.80 3.63
N SER A 85 -2.95 5.43 4.43
CA SER A 85 -4.26 6.10 4.50
C SER A 85 -4.16 7.59 4.83
N ASN A 86 -3.27 7.98 5.74
CA ASN A 86 -3.07 9.38 6.08
C ASN A 86 -2.48 10.20 4.93
N HIS A 87 -1.64 9.60 4.06
CA HIS A 87 -1.13 10.27 2.86
C HIS A 87 -2.23 10.39 1.79
N ALA A 88 -3.05 9.35 1.63
CA ALA A 88 -4.20 9.40 0.73
C ALA A 88 -5.22 10.46 1.16
N GLU A 89 -5.54 10.53 2.45
CA GLU A 89 -6.42 11.55 3.03
C GLU A 89 -5.82 12.96 2.86
N GLY A 90 -4.50 13.12 3.09
CA GLY A 90 -3.79 14.38 2.84
C GLY A 90 -3.87 14.84 1.39
N LEU A 91 -3.65 13.93 0.43
CA LEU A 91 -3.82 14.21 -1.01
C LEU A 91 -5.26 14.59 -1.40
N ALA A 92 -6.23 14.09 -0.63
CA ALA A 92 -7.66 14.40 -0.79
C ALA A 92 -8.10 15.68 -0.07
N GLY A 93 -7.19 16.37 0.65
CA GLY A 93 -7.49 17.62 1.37
C GLY A 93 -8.11 17.41 2.75
N ALA A 94 -7.96 16.25 3.36
CA ALA A 94 -8.38 16.01 4.74
C ALA A 94 -7.63 16.89 5.73
N PRO A 95 -8.28 17.30 6.83
CA PRO A 95 -7.58 17.96 7.93
C PRO A 95 -6.56 17.00 8.56
N SER A 96 -5.40 17.52 8.98
CA SER A 96 -4.39 16.69 9.64
C SER A 96 -4.95 16.08 10.93
N GLY A 97 -5.02 14.76 11.00
CA GLY A 97 -5.51 14.07 12.21
C GLY A 97 -4.56 14.15 13.43
N ARG A 98 -3.35 14.66 13.25
CA ARG A 98 -2.37 14.86 14.32
C ARG A 98 -2.38 16.29 14.87
N GLY A 99 -3.00 17.24 14.14
CA GLY A 99 -2.95 18.67 14.50
C GLY A 99 -1.52 19.21 14.49
N ALA A 100 -1.36 20.48 14.86
CA ALA A 100 -0.07 21.13 15.08
C ALA A 100 0.57 20.75 16.44
N ALA A 101 0.06 19.76 17.15
CA ALA A 101 0.54 19.34 18.46
C ALA A 101 1.89 18.62 18.33
N GLY A 102 2.96 19.40 18.27
CA GLY A 102 4.35 18.95 18.27
C GLY A 102 4.76 18.41 19.64
N GLY A 103 4.45 17.15 19.95
CA GLY A 103 5.05 16.43 21.06
C GLY A 103 6.23 15.59 20.56
N ARG A 104 7.34 15.55 21.28
CA ARG A 104 8.42 14.60 21.01
C ARG A 104 7.95 13.18 21.34
N ARG A 105 8.36 12.23 20.53
CA ARG A 105 8.02 10.81 20.73
C ARG A 105 8.56 10.35 22.09
N GLY A 106 7.64 9.91 22.99
CA GLY A 106 8.00 9.43 24.33
C GLY A 106 7.83 10.45 25.46
N GLU A 107 7.56 11.74 25.16
CA GLU A 107 7.22 12.73 26.20
C GLU A 107 5.71 12.77 26.44
N PRO A 108 5.26 12.92 27.70
CA PRO A 108 3.86 13.17 28.02
C PRO A 108 3.37 14.45 27.34
N MET A 109 2.19 14.42 26.74
CA MET A 109 1.57 15.60 26.15
C MET A 109 1.01 16.51 27.25
N THR A 110 1.10 17.83 27.04
CA THR A 110 0.38 18.77 27.88
C THR A 110 -1.14 18.67 27.66
N PRO A 111 -1.97 19.13 28.61
CA PRO A 111 -3.43 19.16 28.41
C PRO A 111 -3.84 19.90 27.13
N GLU A 112 -3.17 21.00 26.80
CA GLU A 112 -3.44 21.78 25.57
C GLU A 112 -3.07 20.99 24.29
N GLN A 113 -1.95 20.30 24.32
CA GLN A 113 -1.55 19.42 23.18
C GLN A 113 -2.53 18.26 23.01
N GLN A 114 -3.00 17.67 24.12
CA GLN A 114 -4.01 16.61 24.07
C GLN A 114 -5.33 17.15 23.51
N ALA A 115 -5.82 18.31 23.99
CA ALA A 115 -7.04 18.93 23.49
C ALA A 115 -6.97 19.27 21.99
N ALA A 116 -5.81 19.78 21.53
CA ALA A 116 -5.58 20.07 20.12
C ALA A 116 -5.59 18.77 19.27
N ARG A 117 -5.01 17.69 19.77
CA ARG A 117 -5.02 16.38 19.12
C ARG A 117 -6.43 15.80 19.04
N ASP A 118 -7.21 15.89 20.11
CA ASP A 118 -8.59 15.40 20.16
C ASP A 118 -9.48 16.20 19.19
N ALA A 119 -9.30 17.52 19.12
CA ALA A 119 -10.00 18.38 18.17
C ALA A 119 -9.64 18.01 16.71
N ALA A 120 -8.37 17.75 16.42
CA ALA A 120 -7.91 17.33 15.11
C ALA A 120 -8.46 15.94 14.72
N ALA A 121 -8.46 14.99 15.64
CA ALA A 121 -9.05 13.67 15.43
C ALA A 121 -10.56 13.75 15.15
N LYS A 122 -11.28 14.62 15.88
CA LYS A 122 -12.71 14.89 15.64
C LYS A 122 -12.94 15.49 14.26
N ALA A 123 -12.16 16.50 13.87
CA ALA A 123 -12.28 17.12 12.56
C ALA A 123 -12.05 16.12 11.42
N LEU A 124 -11.05 15.25 11.55
CA LEU A 124 -10.79 14.18 10.60
C LEU A 124 -11.95 13.18 10.55
N SER A 125 -12.49 12.78 11.70
CA SER A 125 -13.65 11.87 11.78
C SER A 125 -14.88 12.46 11.08
N GLU A 126 -15.18 13.74 11.27
CA GLU A 126 -16.29 14.40 10.56
C GLU A 126 -16.04 14.51 9.06
N TRP A 127 -14.79 14.82 8.65
CA TRP A 127 -14.42 14.85 7.24
C TRP A 127 -14.61 13.46 6.58
N ARG A 128 -14.20 12.37 7.25
CA ARG A 128 -14.38 11.00 6.76
C ARG A 128 -15.84 10.64 6.50
N LYS A 129 -16.78 11.16 7.31
CA LYS A 129 -18.23 10.94 7.11
C LYS A 129 -18.75 11.59 5.82
N SER A 130 -18.11 12.66 5.36
CA SER A 130 -18.47 13.38 4.14
C SER A 130 -17.71 12.89 2.90
N ALA A 131 -16.67 12.08 3.08
CA ALA A 131 -15.84 11.59 2.00
C ALA A 131 -16.60 10.62 1.09
N THR A 132 -16.37 10.73 -0.21
CA THR A 132 -17.02 9.94 -1.25
C THR A 132 -16.01 9.51 -2.33
N GLU A 133 -16.46 8.78 -3.33
CA GLU A 133 -15.63 8.45 -4.50
C GLU A 133 -15.11 9.72 -5.19
N ALA A 134 -15.92 10.78 -5.28
CA ALA A 134 -15.50 12.05 -5.86
C ALA A 134 -14.35 12.71 -5.10
N THR A 135 -14.21 12.44 -3.79
CA THR A 135 -13.11 12.93 -2.96
C THR A 135 -11.78 12.26 -3.34
N PHE A 136 -11.79 10.95 -3.64
CA PHE A 136 -10.58 10.17 -3.90
C PHE A 136 -10.25 9.99 -5.39
N LYS A 137 -11.19 10.25 -6.30
CA LYS A 137 -10.93 10.21 -7.73
C LYS A 137 -9.75 11.11 -8.18
N PRO A 138 -9.60 12.36 -7.67
CA PRO A 138 -8.42 13.18 -7.97
C PRO A 138 -7.12 12.61 -7.42
N VAL A 139 -7.16 11.94 -6.25
CA VAL A 139 -5.97 11.28 -5.67
C VAL A 139 -5.48 10.17 -6.58
N ARG A 140 -6.40 9.29 -7.02
CA ARG A 140 -6.08 8.23 -7.97
C ARG A 140 -5.51 8.77 -9.28
N ALA A 141 -6.11 9.85 -9.81
CA ALA A 141 -5.63 10.50 -11.03
C ALA A 141 -4.20 11.04 -10.86
N LYS A 142 -3.91 11.78 -9.77
CA LYS A 142 -2.56 12.32 -9.50
C LYS A 142 -1.49 11.22 -9.47
N ILE A 143 -1.77 10.08 -8.86
CA ILE A 143 -0.84 8.96 -8.77
C ILE A 143 -0.66 8.31 -10.15
N ALA A 144 -1.76 8.07 -10.88
CA ALA A 144 -1.72 7.51 -12.23
C ALA A 144 -1.00 8.45 -13.23
N ASP A 145 -1.24 9.76 -13.15
CA ASP A 145 -0.59 10.79 -13.97
C ASP A 145 0.94 10.88 -13.68
N ALA A 146 1.36 10.47 -12.48
CA ALA A 146 2.77 10.31 -12.15
C ALA A 146 3.40 9.03 -12.73
N GLY A 147 2.62 8.18 -13.41
CA GLY A 147 3.06 6.90 -13.96
C GLY A 147 3.14 5.76 -12.94
N ILE A 148 2.51 5.93 -11.77
CA ILE A 148 2.57 5.00 -10.64
C ILE A 148 1.30 4.14 -10.60
N ASP A 149 1.48 2.85 -10.39
CA ASP A 149 0.42 1.86 -10.18
C ASP A 149 0.10 1.76 -8.68
N LEU A 150 -1.05 2.28 -8.28
CA LEU A 150 -1.52 2.21 -6.90
C LEU A 150 -2.18 0.85 -6.66
N ARG A 151 -1.51 -0.05 -5.94
CA ARG A 151 -2.00 -1.42 -5.75
C ARG A 151 -2.55 -1.71 -4.36
N LEU A 152 -2.03 -1.04 -3.33
CA LEU A 152 -2.44 -1.30 -1.95
C LEU A 152 -2.74 -0.01 -1.20
N LEU A 153 -3.71 -0.09 -0.29
CA LEU A 153 -3.98 0.91 0.73
C LEU A 153 -3.55 0.35 2.09
N CYS A 154 -2.58 0.99 2.73
CA CYS A 154 -2.26 0.69 4.12
C CYS A 154 -3.19 1.49 5.04
N TYR A 155 -4.13 0.80 5.68
CA TYR A 155 -5.05 1.37 6.66
C TYR A 155 -4.98 0.57 7.95
N ASN A 156 -4.32 1.12 8.96
CA ASN A 156 -4.16 0.44 10.24
C ASN A 156 -5.46 0.48 11.04
N MET A 157 -5.92 -0.67 11.46
CA MET A 157 -7.09 -0.89 12.30
C MET A 157 -6.65 -1.51 13.62
N SER A 158 -7.18 -1.07 14.75
CA SER A 158 -6.72 -1.57 16.05
C SER A 158 -7.85 -1.69 17.07
N ASP A 159 -7.70 -2.60 18.01
CA ASP A 159 -8.52 -2.61 19.22
C ASP A 159 -8.19 -1.40 20.10
N ALA A 160 -9.14 -1.08 21.00
CA ALA A 160 -8.87 -0.13 22.07
C ALA A 160 -7.71 -0.63 22.94
N ARG A 161 -6.84 0.30 23.39
CA ARG A 161 -5.71 -0.05 24.23
C ARG A 161 -5.56 0.94 25.38
N THR A 162 -5.19 0.42 26.54
CA THR A 162 -4.82 1.26 27.68
C THR A 162 -3.32 1.52 27.63
N MET A 163 -2.95 2.80 27.67
CA MET A 163 -1.57 3.24 27.72
C MET A 163 -1.00 3.06 29.13
N PRO A 164 0.33 3.01 29.32
CA PRO A 164 0.95 2.91 30.65
C PRO A 164 0.56 4.04 31.62
N ASP A 165 0.18 5.20 31.09
CA ASP A 165 -0.34 6.35 31.87
C ASP A 165 -1.83 6.23 32.26
N GLY A 166 -2.48 5.10 31.98
CA GLY A 166 -3.89 4.82 32.26
C GLY A 166 -4.87 5.40 31.23
N ARG A 167 -4.40 6.14 30.25
CA ARG A 167 -5.23 6.70 29.18
C ARG A 167 -5.69 5.59 28.22
N VAL A 168 -6.98 5.58 27.89
CA VAL A 168 -7.54 4.69 26.88
C VAL A 168 -7.45 5.33 25.50
N VAL A 169 -6.76 4.68 24.57
CA VAL A 169 -6.80 5.02 23.15
C VAL A 169 -7.94 4.20 22.53
N PRO A 170 -8.97 4.87 21.96
CA PRO A 170 -10.09 4.16 21.33
C PRO A 170 -9.60 3.22 20.22
N GLY A 171 -10.26 2.09 20.09
CA GLY A 171 -10.09 1.21 18.93
C GLY A 171 -10.81 1.75 17.71
N THR A 172 -10.48 1.17 16.56
CA THR A 172 -11.16 1.44 15.29
C THR A 172 -12.62 0.99 15.39
N THR A 173 -13.56 1.88 15.07
CA THR A 173 -14.99 1.58 15.06
C THR A 173 -15.38 0.81 13.79
N ASP A 174 -16.53 0.13 13.80
CA ASP A 174 -17.04 -0.57 12.61
C ASP A 174 -17.32 0.39 11.45
N ALA A 175 -17.73 1.64 11.74
CA ALA A 175 -17.87 2.69 10.72
C ALA A 175 -16.53 3.07 10.07
N GLU A 176 -15.44 3.09 10.84
CA GLU A 176 -14.10 3.34 10.30
C GLU A 176 -13.54 2.14 9.55
N ILE A 177 -13.88 0.91 9.96
CA ILE A 177 -13.56 -0.29 9.16
C ILE A 177 -14.28 -0.21 7.82
N GLU A 178 -15.59 0.06 7.80
CA GLU A 178 -16.35 0.25 6.55
C GLU A 178 -15.74 1.35 5.67
N TYR A 179 -15.36 2.48 6.28
CA TYR A 179 -14.70 3.57 5.56
C TYR A 179 -13.39 3.14 4.91
N ALA A 180 -12.57 2.32 5.58
CA ALA A 180 -11.33 1.80 5.01
C ALA A 180 -11.58 1.00 3.73
N PHE A 181 -12.61 0.14 3.71
CA PHE A 181 -12.99 -0.63 2.53
C PHE A 181 -13.57 0.26 1.41
N MET A 182 -14.40 1.25 1.77
CA MET A 182 -14.92 2.21 0.78
C MET A 182 -13.79 3.03 0.16
N MET A 183 -12.86 3.54 0.98
CA MET A 183 -11.68 4.29 0.51
C MET A 183 -10.82 3.44 -0.43
N ALA A 184 -10.57 2.18 -0.09
CA ALA A 184 -9.84 1.24 -0.94
C ALA A 184 -10.52 1.05 -2.30
N ARG A 185 -11.85 0.94 -2.33
CA ARG A 185 -12.63 0.87 -3.58
C ARG A 185 -12.56 2.15 -4.39
N TRP A 186 -12.68 3.31 -3.75
CA TRP A 186 -12.60 4.62 -4.42
C TRP A 186 -11.21 4.88 -5.03
N LEU A 187 -10.17 4.39 -4.35
CA LEU A 187 -8.80 4.43 -4.87
C LEU A 187 -8.55 3.35 -5.94
N GLY A 188 -9.38 2.30 -6.00
CA GLY A 188 -9.28 1.22 -6.98
C GLY A 188 -8.08 0.30 -6.73
N VAL A 189 -7.74 0.08 -5.46
CA VAL A 189 -6.63 -0.80 -5.07
C VAL A 189 -7.03 -2.29 -5.05
N ASP A 190 -6.04 -3.16 -5.14
CA ASP A 190 -6.22 -4.62 -5.14
C ASP A 190 -6.52 -5.18 -3.74
N ALA A 191 -5.92 -4.57 -2.70
CA ALA A 191 -6.05 -5.03 -1.31
C ALA A 191 -5.81 -3.89 -0.29
N ILE A 192 -6.27 -4.13 0.94
CA ILE A 192 -5.89 -3.35 2.12
C ILE A 192 -4.76 -4.09 2.82
N SER A 193 -3.69 -3.39 3.23
CA SER A 193 -2.74 -3.87 4.23
C SER A 193 -3.03 -3.21 5.58
N THR A 194 -2.83 -3.94 6.67
CA THR A 194 -3.13 -3.43 8.01
C THR A 194 -2.16 -3.97 9.06
N SER A 195 -1.58 -3.07 9.83
CA SER A 195 -0.87 -3.41 11.06
C SER A 195 -1.88 -3.42 12.20
N THR A 196 -2.13 -4.61 12.77
CA THR A 196 -3.22 -4.80 13.73
C THR A 196 -3.02 -6.04 14.60
N GLN A 197 -3.90 -6.22 15.58
CA GLN A 197 -3.93 -7.36 16.49
C GLN A 197 -4.68 -8.55 15.87
N VAL A 198 -4.35 -9.76 16.31
CA VAL A 198 -5.03 -11.00 15.91
C VAL A 198 -6.53 -10.94 16.22
N SER A 199 -6.91 -10.35 17.35
CA SER A 199 -8.32 -10.14 17.77
C SER A 199 -9.13 -9.35 16.75
N MET A 200 -8.54 -8.41 16.04
CA MET A 200 -9.21 -7.61 15.01
C MET A 200 -9.62 -8.43 13.78
N ALA A 201 -8.98 -9.56 13.52
CA ALA A 201 -9.30 -10.38 12.34
C ALA A 201 -10.79 -10.77 12.30
N LYS A 202 -11.36 -11.16 13.43
CA LYS A 202 -12.80 -11.52 13.51
C LYS A 202 -13.73 -10.33 13.26
N ARG A 203 -13.31 -9.11 13.64
CA ARG A 203 -14.09 -7.89 13.41
C ARG A 203 -13.98 -7.41 11.96
N ILE A 204 -12.82 -7.59 11.32
CA ILE A 204 -12.57 -7.19 9.92
C ILE A 204 -13.23 -8.17 8.95
N ALA A 205 -13.34 -9.45 9.29
CA ALA A 205 -13.82 -10.51 8.41
C ALA A 205 -15.18 -10.22 7.73
N PRO A 206 -16.24 -9.77 8.43
CA PRO A 206 -17.52 -9.47 7.78
C PRO A 206 -17.43 -8.38 6.72
N PHE A 207 -16.54 -7.41 6.89
CA PHE A 207 -16.32 -6.34 5.93
C PHE A 207 -15.53 -6.85 4.73
N ALA A 208 -14.47 -7.64 4.95
CA ALA A 208 -13.70 -8.26 3.88
C ALA A 208 -14.59 -9.16 3.01
N ASP A 209 -15.48 -9.94 3.61
CA ASP A 209 -16.45 -10.80 2.92
C ASP A 209 -17.49 -9.98 2.15
N LYS A 210 -18.07 -8.92 2.77
CA LYS A 210 -19.02 -7.99 2.14
C LYS A 210 -18.44 -7.34 0.90
N HIS A 211 -17.22 -6.79 1.02
CA HIS A 211 -16.55 -6.06 -0.04
C HIS A 211 -15.81 -6.97 -1.03
N LYS A 212 -15.65 -8.27 -0.72
CA LYS A 212 -14.85 -9.25 -1.50
C LYS A 212 -13.45 -8.71 -1.78
N MET A 213 -12.81 -8.14 -0.77
CA MET A 213 -11.52 -7.46 -0.88
C MET A 213 -10.51 -8.12 0.06
N MET A 214 -9.33 -8.39 -0.46
CA MET A 214 -8.25 -8.94 0.34
C MET A 214 -7.77 -7.97 1.40
N VAL A 215 -7.47 -8.49 2.59
CA VAL A 215 -6.83 -7.75 3.69
C VAL A 215 -5.56 -8.49 4.07
N GLY A 216 -4.41 -7.87 3.83
CA GLY A 216 -3.10 -8.38 4.24
C GLY A 216 -2.76 -7.94 5.65
N PHE A 217 -2.66 -8.88 6.57
CA PHE A 217 -2.23 -8.61 7.95
C PHE A 217 -0.72 -8.48 7.98
N HIS A 218 -0.25 -7.30 8.41
CA HIS A 218 1.19 -7.01 8.51
C HIS A 218 1.78 -7.65 9.76
N GLY A 219 2.88 -8.37 9.57
CA GLY A 219 3.58 -9.04 10.65
C GLY A 219 4.63 -8.17 11.34
N HIS A 220 4.75 -8.32 12.66
CA HIS A 220 5.82 -7.75 13.47
C HIS A 220 6.69 -8.84 14.11
N ALA A 221 7.51 -8.50 15.12
CA ALA A 221 8.47 -9.43 15.69
C ALA A 221 8.23 -9.81 17.17
N ASN A 222 7.17 -9.25 17.79
CA ASN A 222 6.91 -9.56 19.21
C ASN A 222 6.18 -10.90 19.37
N THR A 223 6.95 -11.98 19.44
CA THR A 223 6.43 -13.35 19.60
C THR A 223 5.92 -13.67 21.01
N LYS A 224 6.10 -12.76 21.98
CA LYS A 224 5.62 -12.93 23.35
C LYS A 224 4.18 -12.53 23.52
N ASP A 225 3.67 -11.68 22.66
CA ASP A 225 2.27 -11.28 22.65
C ASP A 225 1.49 -12.17 21.66
N THR A 226 0.64 -13.03 22.19
CA THR A 226 -0.20 -13.94 21.39
C THR A 226 -1.26 -13.20 20.57
N ASN A 227 -1.50 -11.91 20.85
CA ASN A 227 -2.38 -11.04 20.08
C ASN A 227 -1.65 -10.23 18.99
N GLU A 228 -0.32 -10.35 18.90
CA GLU A 228 0.49 -9.77 17.82
C GLU A 228 0.56 -10.74 16.63
N VAL A 229 0.49 -10.22 15.40
CA VAL A 229 0.72 -11.01 14.19
C VAL A 229 2.23 -11.12 13.99
N ALA A 230 2.84 -12.20 14.49
CA ALA A 230 4.30 -12.36 14.52
C ALA A 230 4.78 -13.78 14.23
N THR A 231 3.92 -14.79 14.39
CA THR A 231 4.30 -16.20 14.27
C THR A 231 3.48 -16.90 13.18
N PRO A 232 3.93 -18.06 12.67
CA PRO A 232 3.12 -18.87 11.74
C PRO A 232 1.69 -19.09 12.23
N GLU A 233 1.52 -19.38 13.54
CA GLU A 233 0.22 -19.67 14.16
C GLU A 233 -0.67 -18.44 14.19
N THR A 234 -0.11 -17.25 14.45
CA THR A 234 -0.89 -15.99 14.45
C THR A 234 -1.28 -15.57 13.03
N PHE A 235 -0.42 -15.81 12.02
CA PHE A 235 -0.80 -15.66 10.62
C PHE A 235 -1.89 -16.67 10.21
N ASP A 236 -1.77 -17.94 10.59
CA ASP A 236 -2.80 -18.94 10.31
C ASP A 236 -4.13 -18.56 10.98
N ALA A 237 -4.10 -18.01 12.21
CA ALA A 237 -5.30 -17.55 12.94
C ALA A 237 -6.01 -16.38 12.23
N VAL A 238 -5.28 -15.34 11.79
CA VAL A 238 -5.90 -14.22 11.07
C VAL A 238 -6.44 -14.63 9.71
N MET A 239 -5.73 -15.51 8.98
CA MET A 239 -6.17 -16.04 7.70
C MET A 239 -7.37 -16.97 7.81
N ALA A 240 -7.56 -17.66 8.94
CA ALA A 240 -8.70 -18.55 9.16
C ALA A 240 -10.02 -17.77 9.32
N ALA A 241 -10.00 -16.50 9.73
CA ALA A 241 -11.19 -15.71 9.98
C ALA A 241 -12.00 -15.36 8.72
N SER A 242 -11.36 -15.24 7.56
CA SER A 242 -12.01 -15.01 6.27
C SER A 242 -11.16 -15.53 5.12
N LYS A 243 -11.79 -15.99 4.04
CA LYS A 243 -11.08 -16.31 2.78
C LYS A 243 -10.43 -15.09 2.12
N TYR A 244 -10.84 -13.89 2.49
CA TYR A 244 -10.26 -12.62 2.03
C TYR A 244 -9.16 -12.09 2.95
N HIS A 245 -8.81 -12.80 4.02
CA HIS A 245 -7.66 -12.46 4.83
C HIS A 245 -6.40 -13.12 4.27
N GLY A 246 -5.30 -12.39 4.29
CA GLY A 246 -4.01 -12.82 3.79
C GLY A 246 -2.88 -12.23 4.62
N ALA A 247 -1.65 -12.39 4.16
CA ALA A 247 -0.47 -11.85 4.79
C ALA A 247 0.10 -10.68 3.98
N ASN A 248 0.34 -9.56 4.63
CA ASN A 248 1.38 -8.61 4.27
C ASN A 248 2.63 -9.07 5.04
N LEU A 249 3.47 -9.87 4.38
CA LEU A 249 4.61 -10.45 5.03
C LEU A 249 5.79 -9.47 5.07
N ASP A 250 6.06 -8.89 6.25
CA ASP A 250 7.33 -8.21 6.47
C ASP A 250 8.42 -9.27 6.71
N ILE A 251 9.27 -9.46 5.71
CA ILE A 251 10.31 -10.50 5.76
C ILE A 251 11.40 -10.18 6.80
N GLY A 252 11.62 -8.90 7.10
CA GLY A 252 12.57 -8.47 8.12
C GLY A 252 12.06 -8.74 9.52
N HIS A 253 10.83 -8.36 9.83
CA HIS A 253 10.23 -8.68 11.13
C HIS A 253 10.07 -10.19 11.34
N TYR A 254 9.72 -10.93 10.30
CA TYR A 254 9.60 -12.38 10.38
C TYR A 254 10.96 -13.06 10.63
N THR A 255 12.04 -12.53 10.04
CA THR A 255 13.43 -12.97 10.31
C THR A 255 13.87 -12.60 11.72
N GLU A 256 13.55 -11.38 12.21
CA GLU A 256 13.81 -10.96 13.58
C GLU A 256 13.13 -11.90 14.58
N ALA A 257 11.88 -12.27 14.31
CA ALA A 257 11.10 -13.22 15.11
C ALA A 257 11.69 -14.66 15.11
N GLY A 258 12.70 -14.93 14.28
CA GLY A 258 13.39 -16.21 14.20
C GLY A 258 12.79 -17.21 13.21
N TYR A 259 11.87 -16.77 12.35
CA TYR A 259 11.22 -17.61 11.34
C TYR A 259 11.83 -17.43 9.95
N ASP A 260 11.58 -18.41 9.07
CA ASP A 260 12.04 -18.44 7.68
C ASP A 260 10.97 -17.86 6.74
N PRO A 261 11.17 -16.64 6.18
CA PRO A 261 10.20 -16.04 5.26
C PRO A 261 10.12 -16.78 3.92
N VAL A 262 11.18 -17.46 3.48
CA VAL A 262 11.18 -18.24 2.24
C VAL A 262 10.22 -19.43 2.36
N ALA A 263 10.32 -20.18 3.47
CA ALA A 263 9.40 -21.30 3.75
C ALA A 263 7.95 -20.81 3.91
N PHE A 264 7.73 -19.65 4.59
CA PHE A 264 6.40 -19.07 4.73
C PHE A 264 5.78 -18.73 3.37
N ILE A 265 6.55 -18.07 2.49
CA ILE A 265 6.08 -17.69 1.14
C ILE A 265 5.73 -18.95 0.33
N GLN A 266 6.57 -19.97 0.35
CA GLN A 266 6.30 -21.23 -0.35
C GLN A 266 4.98 -21.87 0.08
N LYS A 267 4.70 -21.89 1.39
CA LYS A 267 3.47 -22.45 1.97
C LYS A 267 2.24 -21.59 1.64
N ASN A 268 2.35 -20.26 1.73
CA ASN A 268 1.22 -19.35 1.82
C ASN A 268 1.07 -18.39 0.63
N HIS A 269 1.84 -18.56 -0.48
CA HIS A 269 1.90 -17.61 -1.59
C HIS A 269 0.53 -17.19 -2.15
N ALA A 270 -0.46 -18.08 -2.16
CA ALA A 270 -1.82 -17.80 -2.64
C ALA A 270 -2.61 -16.83 -1.74
N ARG A 271 -2.12 -16.59 -0.52
CA ARG A 271 -2.74 -15.72 0.50
C ARG A 271 -1.85 -14.52 0.83
N ILE A 272 -0.75 -14.31 0.13
CA ILE A 272 0.09 -13.12 0.29
C ILE A 272 -0.48 -11.99 -0.56
N THR A 273 -0.78 -10.86 0.05
CA THR A 273 -1.19 -9.63 -0.64
C THR A 273 0.02 -8.87 -1.17
N ASN A 274 1.07 -8.80 -0.37
CA ASN A 274 2.35 -8.18 -0.67
C ASN A 274 3.40 -8.63 0.36
N THR A 275 4.67 -8.34 0.09
CA THR A 275 5.74 -8.43 1.09
C THR A 275 6.27 -7.05 1.41
N HIS A 276 6.74 -6.83 2.64
CA HIS A 276 7.63 -5.73 2.95
C HIS A 276 9.06 -6.22 2.94
N LEU A 277 9.86 -5.57 2.10
CA LEU A 277 11.30 -5.80 2.00
C LEU A 277 12.01 -4.89 2.98
N LYS A 278 12.55 -5.47 4.03
CA LYS A 278 13.25 -4.77 5.11
C LYS A 278 14.43 -5.63 5.54
N ASP A 279 15.58 -5.02 5.80
CA ASP A 279 16.71 -5.74 6.37
C ASP A 279 16.79 -5.53 7.87
N LYS A 280 16.71 -6.64 8.60
CA LYS A 280 16.77 -6.67 10.06
C LYS A 280 17.72 -7.76 10.54
N LYS A 281 18.30 -7.53 11.71
CA LYS A 281 18.97 -8.59 12.44
C LYS A 281 17.97 -9.47 13.16
N LYS A 282 18.28 -10.76 13.30
CA LYS A 282 17.53 -11.66 14.20
C LYS A 282 17.52 -11.10 15.62
N ALA A 283 16.49 -11.41 16.41
CA ALA A 283 16.42 -10.97 17.81
C ALA A 283 17.66 -11.43 18.61
N SER A 284 18.21 -12.62 18.32
CA SER A 284 19.47 -13.11 18.90
C SER A 284 20.69 -12.24 18.57
N ASN A 285 20.62 -11.45 17.50
CA ASN A 285 21.66 -10.54 17.01
C ASN A 285 21.31 -9.07 17.26
N GLY A 286 20.33 -8.79 18.14
CA GLY A 286 19.92 -7.46 18.56
C GLY A 286 18.69 -6.87 17.86
N GLY A 287 18.09 -7.53 16.85
CA GLY A 287 16.81 -7.14 16.24
C GLY A 287 16.79 -5.79 15.52
N ALA A 288 17.94 -5.17 15.25
CA ALA A 288 17.99 -3.81 14.69
C ALA A 288 17.63 -3.77 13.20
N ASN A 289 16.94 -2.70 12.78
CA ASN A 289 16.87 -2.30 11.38
C ASN A 289 18.21 -1.72 10.93
N GLY A 290 18.59 -1.90 9.67
CA GLY A 290 19.82 -1.34 9.14
C GLY A 290 19.82 -1.24 7.62
N PRO A 291 20.87 -0.63 7.06
CA PRO A 291 21.08 -0.64 5.61
C PRO A 291 21.10 -2.07 5.07
N TRP A 292 20.51 -2.28 3.91
CA TRP A 292 20.41 -3.60 3.30
C TRP A 292 21.78 -4.23 3.06
N GLY A 293 21.90 -5.51 3.38
CA GLY A 293 23.15 -6.28 3.36
C GLY A 293 23.90 -6.28 4.70
N THR A 294 23.36 -5.60 5.74
CA THR A 294 23.96 -5.60 7.09
C THR A 294 23.17 -6.41 8.11
N GLY A 295 21.95 -6.84 7.74
CA GLY A 295 21.06 -7.65 8.55
C GLY A 295 21.19 -9.15 8.29
N ASP A 296 20.19 -9.89 8.76
CA ASP A 296 20.09 -11.35 8.62
C ASP A 296 18.90 -11.74 7.69
N THR A 297 18.20 -10.76 7.10
CA THR A 297 17.02 -11.02 6.25
C THR A 297 17.44 -11.60 4.92
N PRO A 298 16.88 -12.76 4.49
CA PRO A 298 17.24 -13.40 3.22
C PRO A 298 16.53 -12.75 2.02
N ILE A 299 16.78 -11.43 1.80
CA ILE A 299 16.10 -10.64 0.76
C ILE A 299 16.32 -11.24 -0.62
N LYS A 300 17.56 -11.61 -0.94
CA LYS A 300 17.92 -12.20 -2.25
C LYS A 300 17.18 -13.51 -2.49
N GLU A 301 17.14 -14.39 -1.50
CA GLU A 301 16.49 -15.69 -1.56
C GLU A 301 14.98 -15.53 -1.77
N VAL A 302 14.36 -14.58 -1.07
CA VAL A 302 12.94 -14.23 -1.24
C VAL A 302 12.68 -13.72 -2.66
N LEU A 303 13.46 -12.76 -3.14
CA LEU A 303 13.29 -12.20 -4.50
C LEU A 303 13.51 -13.26 -5.58
N LYS A 304 14.52 -14.13 -5.45
CA LYS A 304 14.76 -15.24 -6.38
C LYS A 304 13.64 -16.28 -6.32
N LEU A 305 13.05 -16.56 -5.16
CA LEU A 305 11.86 -17.41 -5.04
C LEU A 305 10.68 -16.81 -5.81
N VAL A 306 10.38 -15.53 -5.59
CA VAL A 306 9.28 -14.82 -6.28
C VAL A 306 9.51 -14.85 -7.80
N GLN A 307 10.72 -14.56 -8.25
CA GLN A 307 11.12 -14.62 -9.68
C GLN A 307 10.91 -16.00 -10.28
N LYS A 308 11.49 -17.03 -9.68
CA LYS A 308 11.45 -18.41 -10.16
C LYS A 308 10.02 -18.96 -10.19
N SER A 309 9.24 -18.67 -9.14
CA SER A 309 7.85 -19.14 -9.01
C SER A 309 6.84 -18.28 -9.76
N LYS A 310 7.28 -17.13 -10.31
CA LYS A 310 6.43 -16.16 -11.04
C LYS A 310 5.25 -15.67 -10.20
N TYR A 311 5.46 -15.50 -8.90
CA TYR A 311 4.45 -14.92 -8.01
C TYR A 311 4.15 -13.47 -8.41
N LYS A 312 2.90 -12.99 -8.19
CA LYS A 312 2.41 -11.72 -8.73
C LYS A 312 2.14 -10.65 -7.69
N PHE A 313 2.27 -10.98 -6.40
CA PHE A 313 2.17 -9.98 -5.36
C PHE A 313 3.35 -9.00 -5.42
N PRO A 314 3.14 -7.71 -5.12
CA PRO A 314 4.22 -6.73 -5.07
C PRO A 314 5.14 -6.95 -3.87
N ASN A 315 6.38 -6.52 -4.03
CA ASN A 315 7.42 -6.58 -3.00
C ASN A 315 7.83 -5.14 -2.69
N ASN A 316 7.33 -4.62 -1.57
CA ASN A 316 7.40 -3.21 -1.25
C ASN A 316 8.58 -2.92 -0.32
N ILE A 317 9.47 -2.02 -0.74
CA ILE A 317 10.56 -1.54 0.10
C ILE A 317 9.97 -0.81 1.30
N GLU A 318 10.38 -1.19 2.51
CA GLU A 318 10.08 -0.47 3.73
C GLU A 318 11.37 0.00 4.42
N PHE A 319 11.60 1.31 4.32
CA PHE A 319 12.77 1.98 4.89
C PHE A 319 12.48 2.48 6.30
N GLU A 320 13.23 2.01 7.30
CA GLU A 320 13.02 2.34 8.72
C GLU A 320 14.32 2.55 9.53
N TYR A 321 15.43 2.87 8.90
CA TYR A 321 16.67 3.25 9.58
C TYR A 321 16.99 4.74 9.33
N GLU A 322 18.11 5.24 9.85
CA GLU A 322 18.53 6.63 9.66
C GLU A 322 19.01 6.88 8.23
N GLY A 323 18.61 8.01 7.65
CA GLY A 323 19.04 8.43 6.32
C GLY A 323 17.98 9.25 5.59
N ASP A 324 18.37 9.78 4.45
CA ASP A 324 17.46 10.43 3.53
C ASP A 324 16.62 9.39 2.77
N PRO A 325 15.27 9.45 2.84
CA PRO A 325 14.43 8.39 2.28
C PRO A 325 14.59 8.22 0.77
N VAL A 326 14.80 9.28 0.01
CA VAL A 326 14.97 9.19 -1.45
C VAL A 326 16.27 8.47 -1.77
N THR A 327 17.34 8.83 -1.09
CA THR A 327 18.66 8.22 -1.25
C THR A 327 18.65 6.75 -0.86
N GLU A 328 18.09 6.42 0.32
CA GLU A 328 18.14 5.05 0.85
C GLU A 328 17.21 4.10 0.07
N VAL A 329 16.01 4.54 -0.27
CA VAL A 329 15.10 3.71 -1.09
C VAL A 329 15.65 3.51 -2.50
N THR A 330 16.38 4.51 -3.07
CA THR A 330 17.10 4.33 -4.34
C THR A 330 18.15 3.22 -4.24
N LYS A 331 18.93 3.19 -3.16
CA LYS A 331 19.92 2.11 -2.91
C LYS A 331 19.24 0.75 -2.79
N CYS A 332 18.13 0.67 -2.05
CA CYS A 332 17.35 -0.57 -1.92
C CYS A 332 16.84 -1.07 -3.27
N LEU A 333 16.29 -0.19 -4.11
CA LEU A 333 15.85 -0.54 -5.47
C LEU A 333 17.01 -1.03 -6.34
N GLN A 334 18.17 -0.38 -6.24
CA GLN A 334 19.36 -0.81 -6.97
C GLN A 334 19.81 -2.21 -6.55
N LEU A 335 19.82 -2.50 -5.23
CA LEU A 335 20.12 -3.84 -4.72
C LEU A 335 19.10 -4.88 -5.20
N CYS A 336 17.80 -4.56 -5.28
CA CYS A 336 16.80 -5.45 -5.88
C CYS A 336 17.17 -5.79 -7.34
N LYS A 337 17.59 -4.80 -8.13
CA LYS A 337 18.01 -5.01 -9.53
C LYS A 337 19.23 -5.93 -9.62
N GLU A 338 20.22 -5.72 -8.77
CA GLU A 338 21.42 -6.55 -8.71
C GLU A 338 21.12 -7.99 -8.26
N MET A 339 20.27 -8.15 -7.24
CA MET A 339 19.86 -9.47 -6.74
C MET A 339 19.03 -10.25 -7.78
N LEU A 340 18.28 -9.55 -8.65
CA LEU A 340 17.42 -10.16 -9.65
C LEU A 340 18.10 -10.32 -11.04
N ALA A 341 19.24 -9.69 -11.23
CA ALA A 341 20.08 -9.94 -12.41
C ALA A 341 20.61 -11.39 -12.42
#